data_7e6ec44ecda55341a95c0e9aa6f9ea17
#
_entry.id   7e6ec44ecda55341a95c0e9aa6f9ea17
#
_cell.length_a   1.000
_cell.length_b   1.000
_cell.length_c   1.000
_cell.angle_alpha   90.00
_cell.angle_beta   90.00
_cell.angle_gamma   90.00
#
_symmetry.space_group_name_H-M   'P 1'
#
loop_
_entity.id
_entity.type
_entity.pdbx_description
1 polymer ?
#
loop_
_entity_poly.entity_id
_entity_poly.type
_entity_poly.pdbx_seq_one_letter_code
_entity_poly.pdbx_strand_id
1 'polypeptide(L)'
;MNLSPEKEQGRQVIYVQSETPIVVAHHSYSSVTTPIEKQILTKGLGFKDPMGAGAHRGQAVETGVVQGLLDHNASVESCIKLAEKKYQLATMMEPLTAADVQRNRSVIAPMVEALIKELRPYGIPEMGVDGQKKITINLDGVKRPIIGFLDLFYPAHGLIVDIKTTLRMPPKITDSHGLQGAIYSHGVGGNYEVRFVYATDKKCVAYRQDNVREKLEEFRLRTVHREHLLDLYPTWEELAQVITPNYDSFYMSGPEMRQAGKIVWGY
;
A
#
# COMPACT_ATOMS: atom_id res chain seq x y z
N MET A 1 21.66 -51.41 21.26
CA MET A 1 22.13 -50.30 22.13
C MET A 1 21.21 -49.11 21.85
N ASN A 2 20.34 -48.87 22.79
CA ASN A 2 19.39 -47.73 22.73
C ASN A 2 20.14 -46.47 23.13
N LEU A 3 20.21 -45.48 22.24
CA LEU A 3 20.57 -44.12 22.62
C LEU A 3 19.27 -43.33 22.82
N SER A 4 19.02 -42.97 24.07
CA SER A 4 17.95 -42.04 24.46
C SER A 4 18.23 -40.65 23.90
N PRO A 5 17.23 -39.90 23.43
CA PRO A 5 17.44 -38.53 23.08
C PRO A 5 17.55 -37.67 24.33
N GLU A 6 18.69 -37.03 24.54
CA GLU A 6 18.85 -35.97 25.52
C GLU A 6 17.92 -34.81 25.13
N LYS A 7 17.13 -34.38 26.10
CA LYS A 7 16.29 -33.18 26.01
C LYS A 7 17.19 -31.95 26.08
N GLU A 8 17.58 -31.39 24.91
CA GLU A 8 17.97 -30.00 24.84
C GLU A 8 16.71 -29.14 24.89
N GLN A 9 16.53 -28.45 25.99
CA GLN A 9 15.51 -27.42 26.15
C GLN A 9 15.84 -26.21 25.26
N GLY A 10 14.95 -25.90 24.32
CA GLY A 10 14.71 -24.58 23.83
C GLY A 10 15.55 -24.11 22.65
N ARG A 11 15.21 -24.58 21.47
CA ARG A 11 15.21 -23.84 20.21
C ARG A 11 14.56 -24.73 19.14
N GLN A 12 13.22 -24.69 19.05
CA GLN A 12 12.59 -25.17 17.84
C GLN A 12 12.82 -24.10 16.75
N VAL A 13 13.98 -24.16 16.12
CA VAL A 13 14.15 -23.54 14.81
C VAL A 13 13.34 -24.41 13.86
N ILE A 14 12.15 -23.96 13.49
CA ILE A 14 11.40 -24.57 12.39
C ILE A 14 12.21 -24.28 11.13
N TYR A 15 13.03 -25.24 10.73
CA TYR A 15 13.62 -25.24 9.40
C TYR A 15 12.45 -25.33 8.41
N VAL A 16 12.13 -24.25 7.75
CA VAL A 16 11.31 -24.28 6.54
C VAL A 16 12.11 -25.09 5.52
N GLN A 17 11.72 -26.32 5.29
CA GLN A 17 12.45 -27.29 4.46
C GLN A 17 12.28 -27.04 2.94
N SER A 18 11.89 -25.86 2.50
CA SER A 18 11.86 -25.51 1.08
C SER A 18 12.56 -24.16 0.89
N GLU A 19 13.70 -24.17 0.24
CA GLU A 19 14.34 -22.96 -0.25
C GLU A 19 13.36 -22.23 -1.18
N THR A 20 12.96 -21.03 -0.79
CA THR A 20 12.01 -20.21 -1.56
C THR A 20 12.80 -19.24 -2.42
N PRO A 21 12.93 -19.48 -3.74
CA PRO A 21 13.72 -18.61 -4.59
C PRO A 21 13.14 -17.20 -4.65
N ILE A 22 14.04 -16.21 -4.73
CA ILE A 22 13.65 -14.81 -4.93
C ILE A 22 13.30 -14.59 -6.39
N VAL A 23 12.02 -14.59 -6.72
CA VAL A 23 11.51 -14.31 -8.07
C VAL A 23 10.73 -13.01 -8.07
N VAL A 24 11.23 -11.98 -8.73
CA VAL A 24 10.60 -10.66 -8.86
C VAL A 24 10.42 -10.34 -10.33
N ALA A 25 9.18 -10.41 -10.82
CA ALA A 25 8.86 -10.08 -12.20
C ALA A 25 8.76 -8.56 -12.45
N HIS A 26 8.31 -7.81 -11.45
CA HIS A 26 8.15 -6.36 -11.48
C HIS A 26 8.19 -5.78 -10.07
N HIS A 27 8.40 -4.48 -9.98
CA HIS A 27 8.25 -3.72 -8.74
C HIS A 27 6.89 -3.03 -8.68
N SER A 28 6.52 -2.60 -7.49
CA SER A 28 5.44 -1.66 -7.23
C SER A 28 5.94 -0.61 -6.24
N TYR A 29 5.20 0.48 -6.07
CA TYR A 29 5.50 1.45 -5.03
C TYR A 29 5.74 0.76 -3.67
N SER A 30 4.80 -0.09 -3.24
CA SER A 30 4.90 -0.80 -1.96
C SER A 30 6.08 -1.76 -1.89
N SER A 31 6.45 -2.45 -2.99
CA SER A 31 7.59 -3.38 -2.97
C SER A 31 8.95 -2.67 -2.83
N VAL A 32 9.03 -1.39 -3.12
CA VAL A 32 10.25 -0.59 -2.94
C VAL A 32 10.28 0.11 -1.58
N THR A 33 9.12 0.58 -1.10
CA THR A 33 9.03 1.39 0.13
C THR A 33 8.75 0.58 1.40
N THR A 34 8.18 -0.63 1.27
CA THR A 34 8.01 -1.53 2.43
C THR A 34 9.37 -2.07 2.87
N PRO A 35 9.68 -2.11 4.18
CA PRO A 35 10.90 -2.68 4.71
C PRO A 35 11.13 -4.11 4.25
N ILE A 36 12.41 -4.48 4.05
CA ILE A 36 12.76 -5.79 3.49
C ILE A 36 12.38 -6.94 4.42
N GLU A 37 12.52 -6.76 5.73
CA GLU A 37 12.14 -7.74 6.74
C GLU A 37 10.65 -8.12 6.65
N LYS A 38 9.77 -7.15 6.41
CA LYS A 38 8.36 -7.44 6.17
C LYS A 38 8.14 -8.21 4.85
N GLN A 39 8.89 -7.88 3.81
CA GLN A 39 8.77 -8.59 2.53
C GLN A 39 9.27 -10.03 2.63
N ILE A 40 10.34 -10.28 3.37
CA ILE A 40 10.81 -11.64 3.69
C ILE A 40 9.66 -12.44 4.29
N LEU A 41 9.00 -11.92 5.31
CA LEU A 41 7.88 -12.62 5.94
C LEU A 41 6.70 -12.83 4.98
N THR A 42 6.24 -11.76 4.32
CA THR A 42 4.94 -11.81 3.62
C THR A 42 5.05 -12.35 2.19
N LYS A 43 6.06 -11.92 1.42
CA LYS A 43 6.24 -12.34 0.02
C LYS A 43 7.11 -13.58 -0.11
N GLY A 44 8.15 -13.66 0.71
CA GLY A 44 9.09 -14.77 0.70
C GLY A 44 8.52 -16.00 1.40
N LEU A 45 8.20 -15.86 2.66
CA LEU A 45 7.85 -16.99 3.52
C LEU A 45 6.33 -17.20 3.70
N GLY A 46 5.51 -16.38 3.04
CA GLY A 46 4.06 -16.58 2.97
C GLY A 46 3.27 -16.28 4.25
N PHE A 47 3.89 -15.58 5.24
CA PHE A 47 3.15 -15.14 6.42
C PHE A 47 2.10 -14.10 6.05
N LYS A 48 0.91 -14.24 6.60
CA LYS A 48 -0.18 -13.30 6.38
C LYS A 48 -0.01 -12.07 7.27
N ASP A 49 -0.20 -10.91 6.68
CA ASP A 49 -0.30 -9.62 7.38
C ASP A 49 -1.74 -9.12 7.21
N PRO A 50 -2.60 -9.25 8.22
CA PRO A 50 -4.00 -8.82 8.12
C PRO A 50 -4.11 -7.33 7.78
N MET A 51 -5.03 -7.00 6.90
CA MET A 51 -5.25 -5.62 6.52
C MET A 51 -5.97 -4.87 7.64
N GLY A 52 -5.40 -3.75 8.10
CA GLY A 52 -5.99 -2.93 9.15
C GLY A 52 -7.28 -2.21 8.72
N ALA A 53 -8.15 -1.92 9.68
CA ALA A 53 -9.44 -1.24 9.45
C ALA A 53 -9.32 0.08 8.66
N GLY A 54 -8.21 0.82 8.83
CA GLY A 54 -7.94 2.05 8.08
C GLY A 54 -7.70 1.84 6.59
N ALA A 55 -7.05 0.74 6.20
CA ALA A 55 -6.83 0.40 4.80
C ALA A 55 -8.14 -0.04 4.12
N HIS A 56 -8.95 -0.86 4.80
CA HIS A 56 -10.30 -1.21 4.33
C HIS A 56 -11.20 0.02 4.17
N ARG A 57 -11.12 1.00 5.10
CA ARG A 57 -11.81 2.28 4.96
C ARG A 57 -11.37 3.00 3.69
N GLY A 58 -10.06 3.09 3.43
CA GLY A 58 -9.53 3.73 2.22
C GLY A 58 -10.13 3.15 0.95
N GLN A 59 -10.07 1.84 0.79
CA GLN A 59 -10.64 1.13 -0.36
C GLN A 59 -12.16 1.29 -0.49
N ALA A 60 -12.86 1.31 0.63
CA ALA A 60 -14.31 1.48 0.64
C ALA A 60 -14.72 2.90 0.22
N VAL A 61 -14.06 3.93 0.77
CA VAL A 61 -14.28 5.33 0.41
C VAL A 61 -13.99 5.56 -1.07
N GLU A 62 -12.84 5.08 -1.56
CA GLU A 62 -12.49 5.16 -2.99
C GLU A 62 -13.59 4.56 -3.87
N THR A 63 -14.13 3.38 -3.52
CA THR A 63 -15.21 2.75 -4.29
C THR A 63 -16.45 3.62 -4.37
N GLY A 64 -16.89 4.22 -3.25
CA GLY A 64 -18.05 5.13 -3.23
C GLY A 64 -17.79 6.41 -4.03
N VAL A 65 -16.58 6.97 -3.93
CA VAL A 65 -16.17 8.17 -4.68
C VAL A 65 -16.14 7.88 -6.17
N VAL A 66 -15.48 6.81 -6.62
CA VAL A 66 -15.41 6.43 -8.04
C VAL A 66 -16.81 6.25 -8.61
N GLN A 67 -17.73 5.58 -7.90
CA GLN A 67 -19.13 5.44 -8.34
C GLN A 67 -19.78 6.81 -8.56
N GLY A 68 -19.60 7.75 -7.64
CA GLY A 68 -20.20 9.10 -7.73
C GLY A 68 -19.57 10.01 -8.77
N LEU A 69 -18.33 9.70 -9.24
CA LEU A 69 -17.65 10.41 -10.32
C LEU A 69 -18.02 9.83 -11.70
N LEU A 70 -18.16 8.51 -11.82
CA LEU A 70 -18.50 7.84 -13.06
C LEU A 70 -19.99 7.99 -13.42
N ASP A 71 -20.86 8.00 -12.41
CA ASP A 71 -22.31 8.18 -12.59
C ASP A 71 -22.78 9.48 -11.92
N HIS A 72 -22.91 10.53 -12.70
CA HIS A 72 -23.38 11.84 -12.21
C HIS A 72 -24.83 11.82 -11.66
N ASN A 73 -25.63 10.80 -12.04
CA ASN A 73 -26.99 10.62 -11.53
C ASN A 73 -27.01 9.86 -10.21
N ALA A 74 -25.93 9.20 -9.84
CA ALA A 74 -25.84 8.54 -8.55
C ALA A 74 -25.93 9.57 -7.41
N SER A 75 -26.87 9.36 -6.50
CA SER A 75 -26.95 10.18 -5.30
C SER A 75 -25.75 9.94 -4.38
N VAL A 76 -25.31 10.97 -3.68
CA VAL A 76 -24.23 10.85 -2.69
C VAL A 76 -24.57 9.78 -1.64
N GLU A 77 -25.84 9.69 -1.25
CA GLU A 77 -26.32 8.67 -0.31
C GLU A 77 -26.12 7.25 -0.84
N SER A 78 -26.39 7.00 -2.14
CA SER A 78 -26.16 5.69 -2.75
C SER A 78 -24.66 5.32 -2.79
N CYS A 79 -23.79 6.29 -3.04
CA CYS A 79 -22.34 6.12 -3.02
C CYS A 79 -21.84 5.80 -1.59
N ILE A 80 -22.37 6.46 -0.58
CA ILE A 80 -22.09 6.19 0.83
C ILE A 80 -22.50 4.76 1.20
N LYS A 81 -23.74 4.36 0.86
CA LYS A 81 -24.22 3.00 1.12
C LYS A 81 -23.36 1.93 0.47
N LEU A 82 -22.87 2.18 -0.76
CA LEU A 82 -21.95 1.28 -1.45
C LEU A 82 -20.62 1.16 -0.70
N ALA A 83 -20.04 2.29 -0.29
CA ALA A 83 -18.80 2.33 0.48
C ALA A 83 -18.94 1.61 1.83
N GLU A 84 -19.99 1.88 2.59
CA GLU A 84 -20.23 1.21 3.88
C GLU A 84 -20.44 -0.29 3.73
N LYS A 85 -21.18 -0.73 2.70
CA LYS A 85 -21.36 -2.16 2.40
C LYS A 85 -20.01 -2.82 2.08
N LYS A 86 -19.17 -2.19 1.24
CA LYS A 86 -17.84 -2.70 0.93
C LYS A 86 -16.98 -2.81 2.19
N TYR A 87 -16.97 -1.77 3.03
CA TYR A 87 -16.24 -1.78 4.28
C TYR A 87 -16.68 -2.91 5.21
N GLN A 88 -18.00 -3.06 5.40
CA GLN A 88 -18.56 -4.12 6.24
C GLN A 88 -18.14 -5.50 5.77
N LEU A 89 -18.27 -5.79 4.47
CA LEU A 89 -17.89 -7.09 3.90
C LEU A 89 -16.37 -7.35 4.05
N ALA A 90 -15.56 -6.34 3.81
CA ALA A 90 -14.10 -6.46 3.89
C ALA A 90 -13.58 -6.70 5.32
N THR A 91 -14.27 -6.16 6.33
CA THR A 91 -13.84 -6.30 7.74
C THR A 91 -14.43 -7.51 8.47
N MET A 92 -15.43 -8.20 7.88
CA MET A 92 -16.12 -9.32 8.56
C MET A 92 -15.21 -10.49 8.95
N MET A 93 -14.20 -10.77 8.13
CA MET A 93 -13.31 -11.93 8.30
C MET A 93 -11.91 -11.56 8.79
N GLU A 94 -11.67 -10.28 9.03
CA GLU A 94 -10.37 -9.80 9.50
C GLU A 94 -10.29 -9.84 11.03
N PRO A 95 -9.12 -10.11 11.62
CA PRO A 95 -8.91 -10.14 13.07
C PRO A 95 -8.84 -8.72 13.66
N LEU A 96 -9.89 -7.95 13.45
CA LEU A 96 -9.98 -6.54 13.88
C LEU A 96 -10.81 -6.41 15.15
N THR A 97 -10.49 -5.43 16.00
CA THR A 97 -11.33 -5.12 17.15
C THR A 97 -12.62 -4.41 16.72
N ALA A 98 -13.72 -4.69 17.41
CA ALA A 98 -14.99 -4.01 17.13
C ALA A 98 -14.88 -2.47 17.26
N ALA A 99 -14.05 -1.99 18.18
CA ALA A 99 -13.79 -0.56 18.37
C ALA A 99 -13.10 0.06 17.15
N ASP A 100 -12.08 -0.61 16.57
CA ASP A 100 -11.38 -0.12 15.38
C ASP A 100 -12.28 -0.14 14.15
N VAL A 101 -13.07 -1.22 13.99
CA VAL A 101 -14.07 -1.31 12.91
C VAL A 101 -15.07 -0.18 13.01
N GLN A 102 -15.68 0.04 14.18
CA GLN A 102 -16.67 1.09 14.37
C GLN A 102 -16.08 2.49 14.19
N ARG A 103 -14.89 2.76 14.73
CA ARG A 103 -14.18 4.04 14.57
C ARG A 103 -13.92 4.38 13.11
N ASN A 104 -13.51 3.40 12.31
CA ASN A 104 -13.24 3.62 10.89
C ASN A 104 -14.53 3.72 10.07
N ARG A 105 -15.56 2.95 10.41
CA ARG A 105 -16.86 3.01 9.76
C ARG A 105 -17.53 4.38 9.90
N SER A 106 -17.52 4.96 11.09
CA SER A 106 -18.23 6.21 11.40
C SER A 106 -17.76 7.42 10.57
N VAL A 107 -16.58 7.35 9.94
CA VAL A 107 -16.02 8.45 9.15
C VAL A 107 -16.14 8.24 7.63
N ILE A 108 -16.69 7.12 7.18
CA ILE A 108 -16.82 6.81 5.73
C ILE A 108 -17.76 7.81 5.05
N ALA A 109 -18.95 8.02 5.60
CA ALA A 109 -19.96 8.90 4.99
C ALA A 109 -19.45 10.32 4.75
N PRO A 110 -18.92 11.06 5.76
CA PRO A 110 -18.39 12.41 5.54
C PRO A 110 -17.19 12.45 4.59
N MET A 111 -16.35 11.40 4.56
CA MET A 111 -15.23 11.34 3.61
C MET A 111 -15.70 11.18 2.17
N VAL A 112 -16.67 10.29 1.89
CA VAL A 112 -17.23 10.08 0.55
C VAL A 112 -17.89 11.36 0.06
N GLU A 113 -18.73 12.01 0.89
CA GLU A 113 -19.40 13.25 0.55
C GLU A 113 -18.42 14.37 0.20
N ALA A 114 -17.41 14.59 1.06
CA ALA A 114 -16.40 15.63 0.87
C ALA A 114 -15.56 15.40 -0.39
N LEU A 115 -15.17 14.16 -0.67
CA LEU A 115 -14.38 13.80 -1.86
C LEU A 115 -15.20 13.92 -3.15
N ILE A 116 -16.44 13.48 -3.18
CA ILE A 116 -17.33 13.68 -4.34
C ILE A 116 -17.52 15.16 -4.63
N LYS A 117 -17.76 15.97 -3.60
CA LYS A 117 -17.90 17.43 -3.75
C LYS A 117 -16.64 18.07 -4.33
N GLU A 118 -15.47 17.67 -3.84
CA GLU A 118 -14.15 18.20 -4.30
C GLU A 118 -13.83 17.79 -5.73
N LEU A 119 -14.16 16.55 -6.12
CA LEU A 119 -13.64 15.95 -7.34
C LEU A 119 -14.61 16.03 -8.54
N ARG A 120 -15.93 16.13 -8.32
CA ARG A 120 -16.91 16.27 -9.42
C ARG A 120 -16.63 17.41 -10.39
N PRO A 121 -16.10 18.57 -9.99
CA PRO A 121 -15.77 19.65 -10.93
C PRO A 121 -14.74 19.28 -12.00
N TYR A 122 -13.94 18.24 -11.78
CA TYR A 122 -12.97 17.73 -12.78
C TYR A 122 -13.62 16.82 -13.83
N GLY A 123 -14.91 16.48 -13.69
CA GLY A 123 -15.63 15.59 -14.59
C GLY A 123 -15.33 14.10 -14.35
N ILE A 124 -15.50 13.30 -15.40
CA ILE A 124 -15.34 11.85 -15.35
C ILE A 124 -13.86 11.49 -15.52
N PRO A 125 -13.24 10.77 -14.55
CA PRO A 125 -11.86 10.31 -14.70
C PRO A 125 -11.76 9.20 -15.76
N GLU A 126 -10.63 9.12 -16.44
CA GLU A 126 -10.28 7.97 -17.27
C GLU A 126 -9.87 6.80 -16.38
N MET A 127 -10.64 5.73 -16.43
CA MET A 127 -10.41 4.51 -15.64
C MET A 127 -9.83 3.39 -16.50
N GLY A 128 -9.17 2.44 -15.87
CA GLY A 128 -8.78 1.19 -16.52
C GLY A 128 -9.96 0.22 -16.64
N VAL A 129 -9.78 -0.85 -17.40
CA VAL A 129 -10.80 -1.89 -17.62
C VAL A 129 -11.27 -2.51 -16.30
N ASP A 130 -10.34 -2.70 -15.35
CA ASP A 130 -10.61 -3.29 -14.03
C ASP A 130 -10.76 -2.24 -12.91
N GLY A 131 -11.09 -1.00 -13.25
CA GLY A 131 -11.20 0.11 -12.31
C GLY A 131 -10.02 1.07 -12.43
N GLN A 132 -9.02 1.02 -11.54
CA GLN A 132 -7.86 1.92 -11.58
C GLN A 132 -7.06 1.80 -12.88
N LYS A 133 -6.52 2.92 -13.39
CA LYS A 133 -5.67 2.93 -14.58
C LYS A 133 -4.30 2.34 -14.26
N LYS A 134 -4.00 1.18 -14.85
CA LYS A 134 -2.67 0.56 -14.75
C LYS A 134 -1.65 1.31 -15.59
N ILE A 135 -0.48 1.57 -15.01
CA ILE A 135 0.69 2.14 -15.70
C ILE A 135 1.89 1.21 -15.53
N THR A 136 2.76 1.19 -16.54
CA THR A 136 4.04 0.50 -16.50
C THR A 136 5.15 1.50 -16.69
N ILE A 137 6.13 1.49 -15.81
CA ILE A 137 7.17 2.51 -15.70
C ILE A 137 8.53 1.82 -15.80
N ASN A 138 9.38 2.31 -16.69
CA ASN A 138 10.78 1.94 -16.78
C ASN A 138 11.63 3.11 -16.30
N LEU A 139 12.58 2.85 -15.41
CA LEU A 139 13.53 3.85 -14.91
C LEU A 139 14.95 3.45 -15.25
N ASP A 140 15.78 4.44 -15.57
CA ASP A 140 17.18 4.22 -15.92
C ASP A 140 17.93 3.49 -14.79
N GLY A 141 18.64 2.42 -15.16
CA GLY A 141 19.40 1.59 -14.23
C GLY A 141 18.55 0.64 -13.37
N VAL A 142 17.22 0.63 -13.52
CA VAL A 142 16.31 -0.33 -12.90
C VAL A 142 16.06 -1.47 -13.90
N LYS A 143 16.29 -2.71 -13.49
CA LYS A 143 16.22 -3.89 -14.37
C LYS A 143 14.78 -4.33 -14.67
N ARG A 144 13.88 -4.15 -13.71
CA ARG A 144 12.51 -4.65 -13.77
C ARG A 144 11.51 -3.50 -13.86
N PRO A 145 10.44 -3.64 -14.64
CA PRO A 145 9.42 -2.59 -14.74
C PRO A 145 8.75 -2.34 -13.38
N ILE A 146 8.26 -1.13 -13.18
CA ILE A 146 7.45 -0.75 -12.03
C ILE A 146 6.00 -0.68 -12.48
N ILE A 147 5.11 -1.36 -11.78
CA ILE A 147 3.67 -1.34 -12.03
C ILE A 147 3.01 -0.41 -11.02
N GLY A 148 2.21 0.51 -11.50
CA GLY A 148 1.39 1.41 -10.70
C GLY A 148 -0.07 1.38 -11.12
N PHE A 149 -0.94 1.85 -10.22
CA PHE A 149 -2.37 2.00 -10.46
C PHE A 149 -2.77 3.39 -10.00
N LEU A 150 -3.33 4.18 -10.92
CA LEU A 150 -3.80 5.53 -10.63
C LEU A 150 -5.23 5.44 -10.10
N ASP A 151 -5.50 6.12 -8.97
CA ASP A 151 -6.85 6.18 -8.43
C ASP A 151 -7.78 6.93 -9.40
N LEU A 152 -7.38 8.14 -9.79
CA LEU A 152 -8.13 8.97 -10.74
C LEU A 152 -7.17 9.66 -11.73
N PHE A 153 -7.47 9.54 -13.01
CA PHE A 153 -6.70 10.16 -14.08
C PHE A 153 -7.57 11.08 -14.93
N TYR A 154 -7.19 12.33 -15.03
CA TYR A 154 -7.92 13.37 -15.79
C TYR A 154 -7.01 13.95 -16.90
N PRO A 155 -6.86 13.26 -18.05
CA PRO A 155 -5.95 13.70 -19.11
C PRO A 155 -6.32 15.07 -19.68
N ALA A 156 -7.59 15.39 -19.80
CA ALA A 156 -8.06 16.70 -20.28
C ALA A 156 -7.63 17.88 -19.38
N HIS A 157 -7.36 17.60 -18.11
CA HIS A 157 -6.88 18.60 -17.14
C HIS A 157 -5.38 18.49 -16.86
N GLY A 158 -4.67 17.54 -17.49
CA GLY A 158 -3.28 17.28 -17.17
C GLY A 158 -3.05 16.86 -15.73
N LEU A 159 -4.00 16.11 -15.13
CA LEU A 159 -4.07 15.91 -13.69
C LEU A 159 -4.17 14.42 -13.31
N ILE A 160 -3.38 14.03 -12.30
CA ILE A 160 -3.50 12.78 -11.56
C ILE A 160 -3.96 13.13 -10.16
N VAL A 161 -4.99 12.45 -9.67
CA VAL A 161 -5.44 12.56 -8.27
C VAL A 161 -5.28 11.22 -7.58
N ASP A 162 -4.64 11.26 -6.43
CA ASP A 162 -4.52 10.13 -5.52
C ASP A 162 -5.31 10.43 -4.24
N ILE A 163 -6.27 9.56 -3.90
CA ILE A 163 -7.18 9.74 -2.77
C ILE A 163 -6.54 9.16 -1.51
N LYS A 164 -6.48 9.95 -0.45
CA LYS A 164 -5.97 9.52 0.85
C LYS A 164 -7.00 9.77 1.95
N THR A 165 -7.44 8.69 2.59
CA THR A 165 -8.29 8.80 3.78
C THR A 165 -7.44 8.73 5.05
N THR A 166 -7.68 9.60 6.00
CA THR A 166 -6.93 9.66 7.25
C THR A 166 -7.81 10.13 8.41
N LEU A 167 -7.51 9.69 9.63
CA LEU A 167 -8.19 10.21 10.82
C LEU A 167 -7.62 11.55 11.30
N ARG A 168 -6.39 11.89 10.87
CA ARG A 168 -5.74 13.16 11.18
C ARG A 168 -5.17 13.76 9.91
N MET A 169 -5.59 14.98 9.58
CA MET A 169 -5.10 15.70 8.41
C MET A 169 -3.59 15.98 8.52
N PRO A 170 -2.77 15.51 7.56
CA PRO A 170 -1.36 15.86 7.55
C PRO A 170 -1.19 17.33 7.13
N PRO A 171 -0.15 18.01 7.62
CA PRO A 171 0.10 19.42 7.26
C PRO A 171 0.65 19.59 5.83
N LYS A 172 1.16 18.54 5.23
CA LYS A 172 1.71 18.49 3.86
C LYS A 172 1.66 17.05 3.34
N ILE A 173 1.98 16.86 2.06
CA ILE A 173 2.21 15.54 1.47
C ILE A 173 3.31 14.82 2.26
N THR A 174 3.07 13.57 2.64
CA THR A 174 4.10 12.76 3.32
C THR A 174 5.18 12.35 2.32
N ASP A 175 6.39 12.09 2.81
CA ASP A 175 7.50 11.66 1.93
C ASP A 175 7.16 10.41 1.15
N SER A 176 6.48 9.45 1.78
CA SER A 176 6.05 8.22 1.12
C SER A 176 5.05 8.49 -0.01
N HIS A 177 4.05 9.36 0.21
CA HIS A 177 3.12 9.73 -0.86
C HIS A 177 3.83 10.52 -1.97
N GLY A 178 4.79 11.38 -1.63
CA GLY A 178 5.61 12.07 -2.64
C GLY A 178 6.35 11.12 -3.59
N LEU A 179 6.89 10.01 -3.08
CA LEU A 179 7.49 8.96 -3.91
C LEU A 179 6.45 8.32 -4.85
N GLN A 180 5.25 8.02 -4.34
CA GLN A 180 4.16 7.45 -5.12
C GLN A 180 3.73 8.38 -6.27
N GLY A 181 3.49 9.65 -5.97
CA GLY A 181 3.08 10.62 -6.98
C GLY A 181 4.13 10.87 -8.05
N ALA A 182 5.42 10.84 -7.67
CA ALA A 182 6.51 11.04 -8.62
C ALA A 182 6.58 9.92 -9.67
N ILE A 183 6.44 8.66 -9.27
CA ILE A 183 6.40 7.54 -10.22
C ILE A 183 5.13 7.58 -11.07
N TYR A 184 4.00 8.01 -10.52
CA TYR A 184 2.75 8.14 -11.28
C TYR A 184 2.85 9.22 -12.37
N SER A 185 3.36 10.40 -12.04
CA SER A 185 3.60 11.47 -13.02
C SER A 185 4.52 11.01 -14.15
N HIS A 186 5.63 10.36 -13.80
CA HIS A 186 6.58 9.82 -14.78
C HIS A 186 5.93 8.76 -15.68
N GLY A 187 5.12 7.86 -15.10
CA GLY A 187 4.49 6.74 -15.82
C GLY A 187 3.45 7.15 -16.87
N VAL A 188 2.94 8.37 -16.79
CA VAL A 188 2.02 8.94 -17.80
C VAL A 188 2.67 10.00 -18.69
N GLY A 189 4.02 10.12 -18.69
CA GLY A 189 4.77 11.02 -19.56
C GLY A 189 5.36 12.26 -18.88
N GLY A 190 5.27 12.38 -17.55
CA GLY A 190 6.00 13.38 -16.74
C GLY A 190 5.44 14.80 -16.73
N ASN A 191 4.39 15.09 -17.52
CA ASN A 191 3.83 16.44 -17.68
C ASN A 191 2.51 16.66 -16.95
N TYR A 192 2.12 15.71 -16.09
CA TYR A 192 0.87 15.77 -15.36
C TYR A 192 1.10 16.28 -13.94
N GLU A 193 0.23 17.20 -13.51
CA GLU A 193 0.17 17.62 -12.13
C GLU A 193 -0.30 16.46 -11.25
N VAL A 194 0.31 16.29 -10.10
CA VAL A 194 -0.13 15.29 -9.10
C VAL A 194 -0.73 15.99 -7.91
N ARG A 195 -1.94 15.62 -7.55
CA ARG A 195 -2.62 16.07 -6.34
C ARG A 195 -2.93 14.89 -5.43
N PHE A 196 -2.60 15.05 -4.16
CA PHE A 196 -3.06 14.18 -3.09
C PHE A 196 -4.25 14.82 -2.41
N VAL A 197 -5.41 14.19 -2.53
CA VAL A 197 -6.64 14.69 -1.91
C VAL A 197 -6.89 13.92 -0.64
N TYR A 198 -6.57 14.55 0.48
CA TYR A 198 -6.76 13.97 1.81
C TYR A 198 -8.14 14.29 2.36
N ALA A 199 -8.84 13.25 2.81
CA ALA A 199 -10.12 13.37 3.47
C ALA A 199 -10.09 12.89 4.92
N THR A 200 -10.69 13.65 5.81
CA THR A 200 -11.02 13.28 7.18
C THR A 200 -12.52 13.37 7.37
N ASP A 201 -13.02 13.03 8.56
CA ASP A 201 -14.41 13.26 8.95
C ASP A 201 -14.85 14.75 8.95
N LYS A 202 -13.87 15.68 9.00
CA LYS A 202 -14.11 17.12 9.17
C LYS A 202 -13.82 17.97 7.95
N LYS A 203 -12.90 17.53 7.10
CA LYS A 203 -12.44 18.33 5.95
C LYS A 203 -11.76 17.49 4.87
N CYS A 204 -11.79 18.02 3.66
CA CYS A 204 -11.05 17.56 2.51
C CYS A 204 -10.02 18.64 2.11
N VAL A 205 -8.79 18.25 1.81
CA VAL A 205 -7.71 19.15 1.40
C VAL A 205 -6.93 18.54 0.26
N ALA A 206 -6.79 19.28 -0.84
CA ALA A 206 -5.95 18.90 -1.97
C ALA A 206 -4.57 19.55 -1.82
N TYR A 207 -3.52 18.74 -1.84
CA TYR A 207 -2.13 19.19 -1.88
C TYR A 207 -1.54 18.88 -3.25
N ARG A 208 -0.98 19.89 -3.90
CA ARG A 208 -0.19 19.73 -5.11
C ARG A 208 1.22 19.26 -4.75
N GLN A 209 1.76 18.35 -5.54
CA GLN A 209 3.14 17.91 -5.39
C GLN A 209 4.07 18.76 -6.26
N ASP A 210 5.05 19.41 -5.64
CA ASP A 210 6.00 20.29 -6.36
C ASP A 210 7.36 19.62 -6.59
N ASN A 211 7.76 18.62 -5.78
CA ASN A 211 9.08 17.98 -5.81
C ASN A 211 9.11 16.65 -6.59
N VAL A 212 8.35 16.55 -7.66
CA VAL A 212 8.21 15.30 -8.46
C VAL A 212 9.55 14.76 -8.93
N ARG A 213 10.43 15.61 -9.49
CA ARG A 213 11.73 15.19 -10.03
C ARG A 213 12.67 14.64 -8.94
N GLU A 214 12.75 15.32 -7.80
CA GLU A 214 13.56 14.89 -6.67
C GLU A 214 13.08 13.53 -6.13
N LYS A 215 11.77 13.40 -5.93
CA LYS A 215 11.17 12.16 -5.43
C LYS A 215 11.25 11.01 -6.43
N LEU A 216 11.23 11.28 -7.72
CA LEU A 216 11.45 10.26 -8.75
C LEU A 216 12.88 9.70 -8.67
N GLU A 217 13.88 10.57 -8.55
CA GLU A 217 15.28 10.13 -8.42
C GLU A 217 15.51 9.38 -7.11
N GLU A 218 14.93 9.84 -6.01
CA GLU A 218 14.97 9.10 -4.74
C GLU A 218 14.35 7.70 -4.88
N PHE A 219 13.19 7.59 -5.54
CA PHE A 219 12.55 6.28 -5.75
C PHE A 219 13.38 5.38 -6.65
N ARG A 220 13.96 5.92 -7.72
CA ARG A 220 14.86 5.21 -8.64
C ARG A 220 16.03 4.60 -7.89
N LEU A 221 16.74 5.39 -7.08
CA LEU A 221 17.88 4.93 -6.29
C LEU A 221 17.47 3.84 -5.28
N ARG A 222 16.34 4.02 -4.59
CA ARG A 222 15.80 3.00 -3.67
C ARG A 222 15.51 1.69 -4.42
N THR A 223 14.98 1.76 -5.66
CA THR A 223 14.68 0.58 -6.47
C THR A 223 15.95 -0.12 -6.90
N VAL A 224 16.96 0.62 -7.37
CA VAL A 224 18.27 0.07 -7.75
C VAL A 224 18.92 -0.66 -6.55
N HIS A 225 18.93 -0.02 -5.38
CA HIS A 225 19.49 -0.66 -4.18
C HIS A 225 18.69 -1.90 -3.76
N ARG A 226 17.36 -1.86 -3.92
CA ARG A 226 16.50 -3.01 -3.64
C ARG A 226 16.79 -4.17 -4.58
N GLU A 227 16.90 -3.92 -5.88
CA GLU A 227 17.28 -4.94 -6.87
C GLU A 227 18.63 -5.54 -6.59
N HIS A 228 19.62 -4.69 -6.28
CA HIS A 228 20.97 -5.16 -5.93
C HIS A 228 20.93 -6.09 -4.71
N LEU A 229 20.21 -5.73 -3.67
CA LEU A 229 20.05 -6.58 -2.49
C LEU A 229 19.39 -7.92 -2.82
N LEU A 230 18.31 -7.91 -3.61
CA LEU A 230 17.57 -9.12 -3.98
C LEU A 230 18.37 -10.02 -4.94
N ASP A 231 19.26 -9.46 -5.76
CA ASP A 231 20.10 -10.22 -6.69
C ASP A 231 21.34 -10.85 -6.01
N LEU A 232 21.68 -10.40 -4.78
CA LEU A 232 22.81 -10.98 -4.00
C LEU A 232 22.44 -12.32 -3.34
N TYR A 233 21.17 -12.60 -3.13
CA TYR A 233 20.69 -13.78 -2.42
C TYR A 233 19.74 -14.59 -3.29
N PRO A 234 19.97 -15.88 -3.47
CA PRO A 234 19.11 -16.72 -4.30
C PRO A 234 17.76 -17.04 -3.64
N THR A 235 17.70 -17.05 -2.29
CA THR A 235 16.50 -17.40 -1.53
C THR A 235 16.15 -16.38 -0.46
N TRP A 236 14.88 -16.37 -0.06
CA TRP A 236 14.40 -15.50 1.02
C TRP A 236 14.97 -15.90 2.38
N GLU A 237 15.24 -17.18 2.57
CA GLU A 237 15.82 -17.73 3.80
C GLU A 237 17.27 -17.24 3.97
N GLU A 238 18.08 -17.24 2.90
CA GLU A 238 19.46 -16.71 2.94
C GLU A 238 19.45 -15.20 3.19
N LEU A 239 18.54 -14.46 2.53
CA LEU A 239 18.39 -13.04 2.79
C LEU A 239 17.97 -12.76 4.24
N ALA A 240 17.11 -13.60 4.83
CA ALA A 240 16.70 -13.46 6.23
C ALA A 240 17.88 -13.59 7.22
N GLN A 241 18.91 -14.38 6.90
CA GLN A 241 20.07 -14.57 7.77
C GLN A 241 20.91 -13.31 7.96
N VAL A 242 20.86 -12.38 7.00
CA VAL A 242 21.65 -11.14 7.03
C VAL A 242 20.83 -9.89 7.38
N ILE A 243 19.53 -10.02 7.46
CA ILE A 243 18.63 -8.91 7.82
C ILE A 243 18.26 -8.99 9.30
N THR A 244 18.44 -7.88 10.01
CA THR A 244 17.96 -7.72 11.39
C THR A 244 16.61 -7.01 11.37
N PRO A 245 15.52 -7.63 11.84
CA PRO A 245 14.19 -7.01 11.81
C PRO A 245 14.07 -5.88 12.83
N ASN A 246 13.42 -4.79 12.42
CA ASN A 246 13.07 -3.70 13.31
C ASN A 246 11.62 -3.85 13.81
N TYR A 247 11.43 -4.50 14.96
CA TYR A 247 10.11 -4.71 15.55
C TYR A 247 9.42 -3.45 16.07
N ASP A 248 10.15 -2.34 16.20
CA ASP A 248 9.57 -1.05 16.62
C ASP A 248 9.03 -0.25 15.42
N SER A 249 9.32 -0.70 14.20
CA SER A 249 8.75 -0.09 13.00
C SER A 249 7.24 -0.34 12.92
N PHE A 250 6.52 0.62 12.33
CA PHE A 250 5.08 0.47 12.04
C PHE A 250 4.75 -0.84 11.32
N TYR A 251 5.63 -1.29 10.43
CA TYR A 251 5.41 -2.48 9.60
C TYR A 251 5.60 -3.81 10.33
N MET A 252 6.39 -3.82 11.41
CA MET A 252 6.73 -5.03 12.17
C MET A 252 6.12 -5.04 13.57
N SER A 253 5.45 -3.97 14.00
CA SER A 253 4.93 -3.83 15.36
C SER A 253 3.66 -4.64 15.65
N GLY A 254 2.93 -5.10 14.61
CA GLY A 254 1.74 -5.93 14.75
C GLY A 254 2.04 -7.29 15.40
N PRO A 255 1.12 -7.86 16.20
CA PRO A 255 1.34 -9.13 16.87
C PRO A 255 1.65 -10.28 15.92
N GLU A 256 0.98 -10.35 14.77
CA GLU A 256 1.19 -11.37 13.75
C GLU A 256 2.59 -11.27 13.14
N MET A 257 3.04 -10.05 12.80
CA MET A 257 4.36 -9.82 12.26
C MET A 257 5.46 -10.08 13.28
N ARG A 258 5.26 -9.72 14.55
CA ARG A 258 6.19 -10.05 15.64
C ARG A 258 6.30 -11.56 15.85
N GLN A 259 5.18 -12.27 15.81
CA GLN A 259 5.17 -13.74 15.94
C GLN A 259 5.88 -14.40 14.76
N ALA A 260 5.57 -13.97 13.51
CA ALA A 260 6.25 -14.45 12.32
C ALA A 260 7.76 -14.16 12.38
N GLY A 261 8.14 -12.97 12.83
CA GLY A 261 9.54 -12.59 13.00
C GLY A 261 10.26 -13.46 14.03
N LYS A 262 9.63 -13.79 15.16
CA LYS A 262 10.21 -14.71 16.15
C LYS A 262 10.46 -16.11 15.60
N ILE A 263 9.59 -16.58 14.70
CA ILE A 263 9.77 -17.88 14.02
C ILE A 263 11.00 -17.84 13.13
N VAL A 264 11.19 -16.74 12.37
CA VAL A 264 12.25 -16.63 11.35
C VAL A 264 13.60 -16.26 11.98
N TRP A 265 13.62 -15.29 12.89
CA TRP A 265 14.87 -14.75 13.47
C TRP A 265 15.18 -15.24 14.88
N GLY A 266 14.24 -15.93 15.55
CA GLY A 266 14.46 -16.56 16.86
C GLY A 266 14.38 -15.61 18.08
N TYR A 267 13.98 -14.34 17.92
CA TYR A 267 13.88 -13.34 18.99
C TYR A 267 12.77 -12.32 18.75
#